data_79cf738c23865a088d77f337f9d54335
#
_entry.id   79cf738c23865a088d77f337f9d54335
#
_cell.length_a   1.000
_cell.length_b   1.000
_cell.length_c   1.000
_cell.angle_alpha   90.00
_cell.angle_beta   90.00
_cell.angle_gamma   90.00
#
_symmetry.space_group_name_H-M   'P 1'
#
loop_
_entity.id
_entity.type
_entity.pdbx_description
1 polymer ?
#
loop_
_entity_poly.entity_id
_entity_poly.type
_entity_poly.pdbx_seq_one_letter_code
_entity_poly.pdbx_strand_id
1 'polypeptide(L)'
;MKLLQTIASMNATGGGTSSCTYQLFNALYNLDPEVRLLSMAPKSSGTEVLGDGSQWLVNLPNDYRTPLGISKNIRQYLKNSDAEIFHTNGMWMDVNHATCAIARSKGKPYLITPHGMMYEETLRRSWWKKRPLEALWYKRDIREASCIHVTCREEMRHIRNYGYKGPIAVIGNPIEVPSYIDEINLRTESNPLPDNTYTIGFLGRLHPRKQVELILQGLSLHPDTKRIKVVIIGDGDAAYKEFLHKEVDRLGLAGQVEFKGFINGREKFELLSRLSALFVPSDMENFGMIIPEALLVNTPVMASLGTPWEALNTNRCGWWTEASPESISQVIDQIVGMSPADLKSMGKRGAQYVRDNFAAPVIASRLMELYRWILGEAPKPEFVEV
;
A
#
# COMPACT_ATOMS: atom_id res chain seq x y z
N MET A 1 -11.98 8.56 -22.91
CA MET A 1 -12.55 7.28 -22.40
C MET A 1 -13.32 7.56 -21.11
N LYS A 2 -14.61 7.23 -21.07
CA LYS A 2 -15.44 7.47 -19.87
C LYS A 2 -15.26 6.35 -18.87
N LEU A 3 -14.33 6.55 -17.93
CA LEU A 3 -14.02 5.61 -16.84
C LEU A 3 -14.75 6.02 -15.56
N LEU A 4 -15.46 5.08 -14.94
CA LEU A 4 -16.01 5.27 -13.61
C LEU A 4 -15.42 4.23 -12.65
N GLN A 5 -14.60 4.69 -11.72
CA GLN A 5 -14.17 3.87 -10.59
C GLN A 5 -15.08 4.11 -9.38
N THR A 6 -15.12 3.13 -8.48
CA THR A 6 -15.85 3.21 -7.22
C THR A 6 -14.98 2.76 -6.05
N ILE A 7 -15.18 3.40 -4.92
CA ILE A 7 -14.58 3.04 -3.63
C ILE A 7 -15.58 3.29 -2.51
N ALA A 8 -15.53 2.50 -1.45
CA ALA A 8 -16.48 2.65 -0.34
C ALA A 8 -16.33 3.98 0.40
N SER A 9 -15.12 4.52 0.53
CA SER A 9 -14.84 5.77 1.24
C SER A 9 -13.50 6.35 0.82
N MET A 10 -13.43 7.69 0.75
CA MET A 10 -12.21 8.48 0.57
C MET A 10 -11.78 9.21 1.84
N ASN A 11 -12.20 8.75 3.02
CA ASN A 11 -11.78 9.35 4.29
C ASN A 11 -10.27 9.28 4.47
N ALA A 12 -9.64 10.35 4.92
CA ALA A 12 -8.20 10.41 5.20
C ALA A 12 -7.75 9.35 6.23
N THR A 13 -8.64 8.98 7.16
CA THR A 13 -8.43 7.91 8.15
C THR A 13 -8.66 6.50 7.60
N GLY A 14 -9.06 6.37 6.32
CA GLY A 14 -9.38 5.09 5.67
C GLY A 14 -8.16 4.20 5.35
N GLY A 15 -6.96 4.67 5.67
CA GLY A 15 -5.71 3.92 5.50
C GLY A 15 -5.17 3.93 4.07
N GLY A 16 -4.30 2.96 3.77
CA GLY A 16 -3.52 2.92 2.53
C GLY A 16 -4.35 2.90 1.25
N THR A 17 -5.53 2.28 1.26
CA THR A 17 -6.39 2.19 0.07
C THR A 17 -6.92 3.55 -0.38
N SER A 18 -7.42 4.37 0.55
CA SER A 18 -7.90 5.73 0.23
C SER A 18 -6.74 6.63 -0.24
N SER A 19 -5.59 6.54 0.41
CA SER A 19 -4.40 7.31 0.06
C SER A 19 -3.86 6.95 -1.34
N CYS A 20 -3.69 5.67 -1.65
CA CYS A 20 -3.21 5.27 -2.97
C CYS A 20 -4.24 5.57 -4.07
N THR A 21 -5.54 5.45 -3.79
CA THR A 21 -6.59 5.84 -4.74
C THR A 21 -6.56 7.34 -5.04
N TYR A 22 -6.32 8.17 -4.02
CA TYR A 22 -6.15 9.62 -4.20
C TYR A 22 -4.97 9.94 -5.12
N GLN A 23 -3.80 9.37 -4.84
CA GLN A 23 -2.60 9.58 -5.66
C GLN A 23 -2.81 9.11 -7.11
N LEU A 24 -3.49 7.97 -7.27
CA LEU A 24 -3.83 7.43 -8.58
C LEU A 24 -4.73 8.37 -9.38
N PHE A 25 -5.80 8.88 -8.74
CA PHE A 25 -6.78 9.70 -9.46
C PHE A 25 -6.25 11.07 -9.86
N ASN A 26 -5.37 11.67 -9.06
CA ASN A 26 -4.65 12.87 -9.47
C ASN A 26 -3.84 12.62 -10.76
N ALA A 27 -3.17 11.48 -10.87
CA ALA A 27 -2.40 11.15 -12.06
C ALA A 27 -3.30 10.74 -13.26
N LEU A 28 -4.35 9.95 -13.02
CA LEU A 28 -5.30 9.55 -14.08
C LEU A 28 -6.02 10.75 -14.67
N TYR A 29 -6.49 11.67 -13.84
CA TYR A 29 -7.21 12.86 -14.30
C TYR A 29 -6.34 13.78 -15.16
N ASN A 30 -5.04 13.85 -14.88
CA ASN A 30 -4.08 14.57 -15.72
C ASN A 30 -3.86 13.91 -17.08
N LEU A 31 -4.07 12.58 -17.19
CA LEU A 31 -3.98 11.85 -18.46
C LEU A 31 -5.29 11.91 -19.26
N ASP A 32 -6.43 11.85 -18.57
CA ASP A 32 -7.75 11.85 -19.18
C ASP A 32 -8.79 12.49 -18.23
N PRO A 33 -9.31 13.69 -18.52
CA PRO A 33 -10.28 14.39 -17.67
C PRO A 33 -11.68 13.76 -17.67
N GLU A 34 -11.93 12.69 -18.43
CA GLU A 34 -13.19 11.93 -18.41
C GLU A 34 -13.24 10.84 -17.33
N VAL A 35 -12.18 10.68 -16.52
CA VAL A 35 -12.17 9.73 -15.41
C VAL A 35 -12.91 10.26 -14.20
N ARG A 36 -13.69 9.42 -13.53
CA ARG A 36 -14.42 9.76 -12.30
C ARG A 36 -14.26 8.67 -11.24
N LEU A 37 -14.18 9.13 -9.98
CA LEU A 37 -14.25 8.26 -8.80
C LEU A 37 -15.54 8.55 -8.04
N LEU A 38 -16.34 7.53 -7.82
CA LEU A 38 -17.55 7.59 -7.02
C LEU A 38 -17.27 7.08 -5.60
N SER A 39 -17.58 7.87 -4.61
CA SER A 39 -17.43 7.54 -3.20
C SER A 39 -18.63 8.02 -2.38
N MET A 40 -18.70 7.56 -1.12
CA MET A 40 -19.67 8.03 -0.15
C MET A 40 -19.03 9.00 0.84
N ALA A 41 -19.70 10.10 1.10
CA ALA A 41 -19.32 11.02 2.15
C ALA A 41 -19.32 10.36 3.53
N PRO A 42 -18.44 10.77 4.45
CA PRO A 42 -18.44 10.29 5.83
C PRO A 42 -19.77 10.65 6.53
N LYS A 43 -20.17 9.83 7.52
CA LYS A 43 -21.38 10.11 8.33
C LYS A 43 -21.18 11.25 9.31
N SER A 44 -19.96 11.40 9.84
CA SER A 44 -19.59 12.44 10.79
C SER A 44 -19.10 13.69 10.08
N SER A 45 -19.63 14.85 10.47
CA SER A 45 -19.10 16.14 10.06
C SER A 45 -17.67 16.34 10.57
N GLY A 46 -16.81 16.93 9.75
CA GLY A 46 -15.41 17.20 10.11
C GLY A 46 -14.43 16.07 9.79
N THR A 47 -14.88 14.96 9.22
CA THR A 47 -13.96 13.95 8.67
C THR A 47 -13.39 14.43 7.34
N GLU A 48 -12.07 14.54 7.27
CA GLU A 48 -11.36 14.92 6.04
C GLU A 48 -11.57 13.86 4.95
N VAL A 49 -11.89 14.34 3.74
CA VAL A 49 -12.07 13.51 2.53
C VAL A 49 -10.94 13.82 1.56
N LEU A 50 -10.15 12.80 1.21
CA LEU A 50 -9.09 12.95 0.22
C LEU A 50 -9.68 13.25 -1.15
N GLY A 51 -9.20 14.34 -1.76
CA GLY A 51 -9.69 14.80 -3.06
C GLY A 51 -11.00 15.58 -3.02
N ASP A 52 -11.46 16.01 -1.85
CA ASP A 52 -12.64 16.87 -1.75
C ASP A 52 -12.46 18.13 -2.59
N GLY A 53 -13.50 18.51 -3.35
CA GLY A 53 -13.44 19.62 -4.31
C GLY A 53 -12.74 19.30 -5.64
N SER A 54 -12.13 18.12 -5.81
CA SER A 54 -11.55 17.70 -7.10
C SER A 54 -12.63 17.38 -8.13
N GLN A 55 -12.38 17.73 -9.38
CA GLN A 55 -13.34 17.48 -10.47
C GLN A 55 -13.54 16.00 -10.79
N TRP A 56 -12.58 15.16 -10.43
CA TRP A 56 -12.65 13.70 -10.61
C TRP A 56 -13.43 12.98 -9.51
N LEU A 57 -13.65 13.61 -8.33
CA LEU A 57 -14.33 12.96 -7.21
C LEU A 57 -15.82 13.33 -7.20
N VAL A 58 -16.67 12.30 -7.24
CA VAL A 58 -18.09 12.38 -6.98
C VAL A 58 -18.36 11.80 -5.60
N ASN A 59 -18.49 12.66 -4.61
CA ASN A 59 -18.70 12.27 -3.21
C ASN A 59 -20.17 12.43 -2.85
N LEU A 60 -20.93 11.32 -2.85
CA LEU A 60 -22.37 11.33 -2.63
C LEU A 60 -22.72 11.41 -1.15
N PRO A 61 -23.84 12.08 -0.78
CA PRO A 61 -24.34 12.08 0.58
C PRO A 61 -24.56 10.65 1.11
N ASN A 62 -24.14 10.41 2.36
CA ASN A 62 -24.22 9.10 2.98
C ASN A 62 -25.67 8.75 3.36
N ASP A 63 -26.22 7.75 2.68
CA ASP A 63 -27.54 7.19 2.95
C ASP A 63 -27.48 5.73 3.45
N TYR A 64 -26.33 5.30 3.92
CA TYR A 64 -26.11 3.95 4.44
C TYR A 64 -26.99 3.65 5.64
N ARG A 65 -27.84 2.62 5.51
CA ARG A 65 -28.68 2.11 6.59
C ARG A 65 -28.24 0.73 7.11
N THR A 66 -27.26 0.11 6.45
CA THR A 66 -26.83 -1.26 6.75
C THR A 66 -25.32 -1.33 6.91
N PRO A 67 -24.79 -2.32 7.66
CA PRO A 67 -23.36 -2.56 7.74
C PRO A 67 -22.67 -2.83 6.39
N LEU A 68 -23.43 -3.27 5.38
CA LEU A 68 -22.94 -3.51 4.02
C LEU A 68 -22.82 -2.24 3.19
N GLY A 69 -23.29 -1.10 3.72
CA GLY A 69 -23.25 0.17 3.00
C GLY A 69 -24.17 0.22 1.78
N ILE A 70 -25.38 -0.37 1.87
CA ILE A 70 -26.36 -0.30 0.78
C ILE A 70 -26.80 1.14 0.63
N SER A 71 -26.59 1.71 -0.57
CA SER A 71 -26.89 3.09 -0.91
C SER A 71 -27.78 3.18 -2.14
N LYS A 72 -28.87 3.92 -2.02
CA LYS A 72 -29.73 4.26 -3.16
C LYS A 72 -29.05 5.27 -4.07
N ASN A 73 -28.33 6.24 -3.49
CA ASN A 73 -27.64 7.30 -4.23
C ASN A 73 -26.56 6.71 -5.15
N ILE A 74 -25.73 5.81 -4.63
CA ILE A 74 -24.71 5.11 -5.44
C ILE A 74 -25.34 4.33 -6.59
N ARG A 75 -26.37 3.50 -6.28
CA ARG A 75 -27.04 2.70 -7.30
C ARG A 75 -27.70 3.55 -8.38
N GLN A 76 -28.30 4.67 -8.01
CA GLN A 76 -28.91 5.61 -8.96
C GLN A 76 -27.83 6.28 -9.83
N TYR A 77 -26.74 6.73 -9.24
CA TYR A 77 -25.63 7.32 -9.99
C TYR A 77 -25.05 6.33 -11.01
N LEU A 78 -24.74 5.10 -10.57
CA LEU A 78 -24.23 4.04 -11.44
C LEU A 78 -25.17 3.71 -12.60
N LYS A 79 -26.49 3.64 -12.35
CA LYS A 79 -27.50 3.40 -13.39
C LYS A 79 -27.55 4.51 -14.43
N ASN A 80 -27.41 5.76 -14.00
CA ASN A 80 -27.47 6.92 -14.88
C ASN A 80 -26.12 7.23 -15.59
N SER A 81 -25.02 6.61 -15.13
CA SER A 81 -23.70 6.82 -15.72
C SER A 81 -23.65 6.29 -17.15
N ASP A 82 -22.97 7.03 -18.04
CA ASP A 82 -22.66 6.67 -19.41
C ASP A 82 -21.22 6.12 -19.56
N ALA A 83 -20.61 5.67 -18.45
CA ALA A 83 -19.27 5.08 -18.42
C ALA A 83 -19.15 3.90 -19.41
N GLU A 84 -18.03 3.88 -20.11
CA GLU A 84 -17.67 2.81 -21.06
C GLU A 84 -17.06 1.62 -20.35
N ILE A 85 -16.39 1.87 -19.21
CA ILE A 85 -15.75 0.86 -18.37
C ILE A 85 -15.93 1.22 -16.89
N PHE A 86 -16.14 0.19 -16.06
CA PHE A 86 -16.32 0.31 -14.63
C PHE A 86 -15.17 -0.37 -13.89
N HIS A 87 -14.76 0.19 -12.75
CA HIS A 87 -13.71 -0.40 -11.92
C HIS A 87 -14.05 -0.21 -10.45
N THR A 88 -14.03 -1.25 -9.63
CA THR A 88 -14.33 -1.16 -8.21
C THR A 88 -13.10 -1.47 -7.37
N ASN A 89 -12.85 -0.64 -6.35
CA ASN A 89 -11.77 -0.78 -5.40
C ASN A 89 -12.27 -1.36 -4.08
N GLY A 90 -11.72 -2.49 -3.67
CA GLY A 90 -12.12 -3.25 -2.49
C GLY A 90 -13.19 -4.30 -2.76
N MET A 91 -13.59 -4.97 -1.67
CA MET A 91 -14.57 -6.06 -1.64
C MET A 91 -15.49 -5.92 -0.42
N TRP A 92 -16.56 -6.70 -0.38
CA TRP A 92 -17.45 -6.93 0.78
C TRP A 92 -18.40 -5.79 1.12
N MET A 93 -18.42 -4.68 0.35
CA MET A 93 -19.38 -3.59 0.49
C MET A 93 -20.35 -3.55 -0.69
N ASP A 94 -21.56 -3.07 -0.47
CA ASP A 94 -22.58 -2.99 -1.53
C ASP A 94 -22.11 -2.18 -2.76
N VAL A 95 -21.31 -1.15 -2.57
CA VAL A 95 -20.76 -0.34 -3.68
C VAL A 95 -19.97 -1.21 -4.67
N ASN A 96 -19.19 -2.17 -4.16
CA ASN A 96 -18.40 -3.06 -5.03
C ASN A 96 -19.33 -3.97 -5.85
N HIS A 97 -20.29 -4.62 -5.18
CA HIS A 97 -21.29 -5.46 -5.87
C HIS A 97 -22.16 -4.65 -6.84
N ALA A 98 -22.68 -3.49 -6.42
CA ALA A 98 -23.53 -2.65 -7.25
C ALA A 98 -22.84 -2.21 -8.53
N THR A 99 -21.53 -1.86 -8.46
CA THR A 99 -20.72 -1.52 -9.63
C THR A 99 -20.67 -2.69 -10.61
N CYS A 100 -20.31 -3.89 -10.14
CA CYS A 100 -20.24 -5.08 -10.98
C CYS A 100 -21.61 -5.45 -11.58
N ALA A 101 -22.66 -5.46 -10.76
CA ALA A 101 -24.01 -5.83 -11.20
C ALA A 101 -24.58 -4.85 -12.23
N ILE A 102 -24.38 -3.55 -12.04
CA ILE A 102 -24.88 -2.52 -12.96
C ILE A 102 -24.06 -2.53 -14.26
N ALA A 103 -22.73 -2.68 -14.20
CA ALA A 103 -21.90 -2.83 -15.38
C ALA A 103 -22.38 -4.00 -16.26
N ARG A 104 -22.60 -5.17 -15.66
CA ARG A 104 -23.20 -6.34 -16.36
C ARG A 104 -24.55 -6.04 -16.98
N SER A 105 -25.44 -5.37 -16.24
CA SER A 105 -26.78 -5.05 -16.78
C SER A 105 -26.75 -4.10 -17.96
N LYS A 106 -25.69 -3.31 -18.08
CA LYS A 106 -25.42 -2.40 -19.20
C LYS A 106 -24.58 -3.04 -20.33
N GLY A 107 -24.14 -4.30 -20.18
CA GLY A 107 -23.21 -4.94 -21.11
C GLY A 107 -21.85 -4.26 -21.20
N LYS A 108 -21.41 -3.61 -20.11
CA LYS A 108 -20.13 -2.90 -20.05
C LYS A 108 -19.08 -3.72 -19.29
N PRO A 109 -17.81 -3.66 -19.71
CA PRO A 109 -16.72 -4.33 -18.99
C PRO A 109 -16.52 -3.72 -17.61
N TYR A 110 -16.06 -4.56 -16.67
CA TYR A 110 -15.70 -4.09 -15.33
C TYR A 110 -14.49 -4.83 -14.76
N LEU A 111 -13.76 -4.12 -13.90
CA LEU A 111 -12.61 -4.61 -13.16
C LEU A 111 -12.87 -4.57 -11.66
N ILE A 112 -12.13 -5.41 -10.95
CA ILE A 112 -12.10 -5.44 -9.48
C ILE A 112 -10.65 -5.34 -9.02
N THR A 113 -10.35 -4.42 -8.09
CA THR A 113 -9.09 -4.41 -7.34
C THR A 113 -9.37 -4.79 -5.89
N PRO A 114 -9.01 -6.00 -5.42
CA PRO A 114 -9.35 -6.46 -4.08
C PRO A 114 -8.55 -5.83 -2.95
N HIS A 115 -7.37 -5.27 -3.21
CA HIS A 115 -6.47 -4.69 -2.20
C HIS A 115 -6.18 -5.62 -1.01
N GLY A 116 -5.81 -6.87 -1.29
CA GLY A 116 -5.48 -7.88 -0.26
C GLY A 116 -6.69 -8.50 0.46
N MET A 117 -7.92 -8.10 0.12
CA MET A 117 -9.11 -8.61 0.79
C MET A 117 -9.47 -10.05 0.40
N MET A 118 -8.77 -10.62 -0.61
CA MET A 118 -8.92 -11.99 -1.09
C MET A 118 -7.79 -12.91 -0.63
N TYR A 119 -6.88 -12.46 0.21
CA TYR A 119 -5.90 -13.35 0.85
C TYR A 119 -6.61 -14.38 1.72
N GLU A 120 -6.08 -15.60 1.74
CA GLU A 120 -6.71 -16.74 2.43
C GLU A 120 -6.96 -16.45 3.92
N GLU A 121 -6.00 -15.83 4.62
CA GLU A 121 -6.15 -15.43 6.01
C GLU A 121 -7.26 -14.37 6.16
N THR A 122 -7.35 -13.43 5.22
CA THR A 122 -8.40 -12.41 5.22
C THR A 122 -9.76 -13.04 4.96
N LEU A 123 -9.85 -14.04 4.07
CA LEU A 123 -11.09 -14.78 3.81
C LEU A 123 -11.53 -15.60 5.02
N ARG A 124 -10.60 -16.25 5.72
CA ARG A 124 -10.88 -17.03 6.95
C ARG A 124 -11.41 -16.15 8.09
N ARG A 125 -10.93 -14.89 8.17
CA ARG A 125 -11.39 -13.94 9.17
C ARG A 125 -12.86 -13.57 8.93
N SER A 126 -13.74 -13.84 9.91
CA SER A 126 -15.20 -13.59 9.81
C SER A 126 -15.84 -14.32 8.62
N TRP A 127 -15.36 -15.53 8.28
CA TRP A 127 -15.80 -16.33 7.14
C TRP A 127 -17.33 -16.52 7.09
N TRP A 128 -17.97 -16.66 8.25
CA TRP A 128 -19.41 -16.86 8.37
C TRP A 128 -20.24 -15.64 7.92
N LYS A 129 -19.69 -14.41 7.99
CA LYS A 129 -20.30 -13.20 7.45
C LYS A 129 -20.12 -13.09 5.93
N LYS A 130 -18.97 -13.57 5.43
CA LYS A 130 -18.58 -13.45 4.03
C LYS A 130 -19.24 -14.52 3.15
N ARG A 131 -19.40 -15.75 3.64
CA ARG A 131 -19.99 -16.86 2.86
C ARG A 131 -21.35 -16.56 2.23
N PRO A 132 -22.35 -16.00 2.93
CA PRO A 132 -23.63 -15.65 2.29
C PRO A 132 -23.46 -14.62 1.18
N LEU A 133 -22.64 -13.59 1.42
CA LEU A 133 -22.35 -12.54 0.43
C LEU A 133 -21.59 -13.10 -0.77
N GLU A 134 -20.65 -13.99 -0.53
CA GLU A 134 -19.90 -14.71 -1.55
C GLU A 134 -20.84 -15.50 -2.46
N ALA A 135 -21.73 -16.32 -1.87
CA ALA A 135 -22.65 -17.16 -2.63
C ALA A 135 -23.68 -16.35 -3.42
N LEU A 136 -24.18 -15.25 -2.85
CA LEU A 136 -25.24 -14.43 -3.47
C LEU A 136 -24.70 -13.46 -4.52
N TRP A 137 -23.50 -12.88 -4.30
CA TRP A 137 -22.99 -11.75 -5.08
C TRP A 137 -21.59 -11.97 -5.62
N TYR A 138 -20.60 -12.11 -4.74
CA TYR A 138 -19.20 -11.94 -5.10
C TYR A 138 -18.62 -13.06 -5.95
N LYS A 139 -19.13 -14.29 -5.82
CA LYS A 139 -18.70 -15.40 -6.67
C LYS A 139 -19.00 -15.14 -8.15
N ARG A 140 -20.17 -14.53 -8.42
CA ARG A 140 -20.55 -14.11 -9.77
C ARG A 140 -19.75 -12.87 -10.20
N ASP A 141 -19.60 -11.88 -9.33
CA ASP A 141 -18.89 -10.65 -9.61
C ASP A 141 -17.42 -10.93 -10.02
N ILE A 142 -16.75 -11.83 -9.28
CA ILE A 142 -15.38 -12.24 -9.58
C ILE A 142 -15.35 -13.03 -10.89
N ARG A 143 -16.18 -14.04 -11.05
CA ARG A 143 -16.15 -14.92 -12.22
C ARG A 143 -16.39 -14.18 -13.54
N GLU A 144 -17.25 -13.18 -13.55
CA GLU A 144 -17.66 -12.43 -14.74
C GLU A 144 -16.89 -11.11 -14.92
N ALA A 145 -15.89 -10.82 -14.07
CA ALA A 145 -15.01 -9.67 -14.24
C ALA A 145 -14.22 -9.77 -15.54
N SER A 146 -14.13 -8.67 -16.29
CA SER A 146 -13.33 -8.60 -17.52
C SER A 146 -11.83 -8.74 -17.22
N CYS A 147 -11.40 -8.24 -16.07
CA CYS A 147 -10.05 -8.40 -15.53
C CYS A 147 -10.09 -8.19 -14.02
N ILE A 148 -9.20 -8.83 -13.27
CA ILE A 148 -8.90 -8.48 -11.88
C ILE A 148 -7.55 -7.75 -11.86
N HIS A 149 -7.51 -6.59 -11.27
CA HIS A 149 -6.29 -5.85 -11.02
C HIS A 149 -5.76 -6.21 -9.63
N VAL A 150 -4.53 -6.64 -9.53
CA VAL A 150 -3.84 -6.98 -8.28
C VAL A 150 -2.57 -6.14 -8.13
N THR A 151 -2.16 -5.89 -6.89
CA THR A 151 -1.02 -5.03 -6.62
C THR A 151 0.32 -5.77 -6.65
N CYS A 152 0.28 -7.11 -6.56
CA CYS A 152 1.48 -7.95 -6.57
C CYS A 152 1.17 -9.39 -7.02
N ARG A 153 2.22 -10.16 -7.33
CA ARG A 153 2.11 -11.57 -7.74
C ARG A 153 1.52 -12.47 -6.65
N GLU A 154 1.76 -12.17 -5.38
CA GLU A 154 1.19 -12.96 -4.29
C GLU A 154 -0.33 -12.81 -4.24
N GLU A 155 -0.85 -11.58 -4.37
CA GLU A 155 -2.30 -11.34 -4.49
C GLU A 155 -2.89 -12.09 -5.69
N MET A 156 -2.17 -12.13 -6.82
CA MET A 156 -2.58 -12.91 -7.99
C MET A 156 -2.72 -14.41 -7.68
N ARG A 157 -1.77 -15.00 -6.94
CA ARG A 157 -1.84 -16.41 -6.52
C ARG A 157 -3.10 -16.68 -5.70
N HIS A 158 -3.42 -15.81 -4.74
CA HIS A 158 -4.65 -15.94 -3.94
C HIS A 158 -5.91 -15.87 -4.80
N ILE A 159 -5.96 -14.99 -5.81
CA ILE A 159 -7.07 -14.90 -6.77
C ILE A 159 -7.18 -16.17 -7.62
N ARG A 160 -6.06 -16.73 -8.08
CA ARG A 160 -6.05 -18.01 -8.81
C ARG A 160 -6.51 -19.17 -7.93
N ASN A 161 -6.03 -19.24 -6.68
CA ASN A 161 -6.45 -20.24 -5.69
C ASN A 161 -7.94 -20.16 -5.35
N TYR A 162 -8.51 -18.94 -5.35
CA TYR A 162 -9.95 -18.75 -5.21
C TYR A 162 -10.75 -19.32 -6.41
N GLY A 163 -10.10 -19.57 -7.55
CA GLY A 163 -10.70 -20.19 -8.73
C GLY A 163 -11.01 -19.24 -9.88
N TYR A 164 -10.54 -17.99 -9.85
CA TYR A 164 -10.67 -17.11 -11.02
C TYR A 164 -9.73 -17.53 -12.14
N LYS A 165 -10.29 -17.68 -13.34
CA LYS A 165 -9.57 -18.14 -14.55
C LYS A 165 -9.41 -17.06 -15.62
N GLY A 166 -10.01 -15.90 -15.42
CA GLY A 166 -9.91 -14.79 -16.37
C GLY A 166 -8.60 -14.02 -16.28
N PRO A 167 -8.46 -12.93 -17.05
CA PRO A 167 -7.27 -12.09 -17.05
C PRO A 167 -6.98 -11.44 -15.70
N ILE A 168 -5.71 -11.41 -15.29
CA ILE A 168 -5.25 -10.69 -14.11
C ILE A 168 -4.16 -9.73 -14.52
N ALA A 169 -4.32 -8.45 -14.18
CA ALA A 169 -3.30 -7.41 -14.35
C ALA A 169 -2.54 -7.21 -13.05
N VAL A 170 -1.21 -7.35 -13.08
CA VAL A 170 -0.33 -7.10 -11.93
C VAL A 170 0.26 -5.70 -12.05
N ILE A 171 -0.34 -4.73 -11.36
CA ILE A 171 0.06 -3.32 -11.36
C ILE A 171 0.14 -2.85 -9.91
N GLY A 172 1.33 -2.44 -9.45
CA GLY A 172 1.54 -2.01 -8.07
C GLY A 172 0.77 -0.75 -7.69
N ASN A 173 0.75 -0.43 -6.41
CA ASN A 173 0.15 0.82 -5.94
C ASN A 173 0.97 2.04 -6.40
N PRO A 174 0.31 3.15 -6.74
CA PRO A 174 0.99 4.39 -7.09
C PRO A 174 1.66 5.01 -5.87
N ILE A 175 2.79 5.66 -6.11
CA ILE A 175 3.50 6.47 -5.14
C ILE A 175 3.59 7.90 -5.68
N GLU A 176 3.08 8.83 -4.91
CA GLU A 176 3.33 10.26 -5.17
C GLU A 176 4.80 10.55 -4.88
N VAL A 177 5.44 11.30 -5.77
CA VAL A 177 6.79 11.81 -5.57
C VAL A 177 6.67 13.32 -5.28
N PRO A 178 6.57 13.72 -4.00
CA PRO A 178 6.43 15.12 -3.65
C PRO A 178 7.64 15.94 -4.13
N SER A 179 7.40 17.19 -4.53
CA SER A 179 8.45 18.07 -5.07
C SER A 179 9.62 18.32 -4.11
N TYR A 180 9.39 18.19 -2.80
CA TYR A 180 10.41 18.37 -1.78
C TYR A 180 11.36 17.14 -1.60
N ILE A 181 11.09 16.02 -2.26
CA ILE A 181 11.93 14.81 -2.12
C ILE A 181 13.37 15.06 -2.60
N ASP A 182 13.52 15.73 -3.72
CA ASP A 182 14.85 16.01 -4.27
C ASP A 182 15.63 17.00 -3.38
N GLU A 183 14.94 17.99 -2.78
CA GLU A 183 15.53 18.89 -1.77
C GLU A 183 16.02 18.11 -0.54
N ILE A 184 15.19 17.18 -0.02
CA ILE A 184 15.56 16.33 1.13
C ILE A 184 16.79 15.50 0.78
N ASN A 185 16.82 14.89 -0.41
CA ASN A 185 17.95 14.06 -0.86
C ASN A 185 19.25 14.87 -0.97
N LEU A 186 19.21 16.04 -1.60
CA LEU A 186 20.35 16.95 -1.71
C LEU A 186 20.86 17.39 -0.33
N ARG A 187 19.96 17.76 0.60
CA ARG A 187 20.33 18.15 1.95
C ARG A 187 20.99 17.01 2.73
N THR A 188 20.52 15.79 2.58
CA THR A 188 21.09 14.61 3.22
C THR A 188 22.46 14.26 2.65
N GLU A 189 22.66 14.46 1.35
CA GLU A 189 23.96 14.28 0.70
C GLU A 189 25.00 15.31 1.18
N SER A 190 24.57 16.56 1.35
CA SER A 190 25.44 17.64 1.85
C SER A 190 25.74 17.54 3.35
N ASN A 191 24.92 16.80 4.11
CA ASN A 191 25.11 16.56 5.53
C ASN A 191 24.94 15.06 5.83
N PRO A 192 25.93 14.23 5.50
CA PRO A 192 25.85 12.80 5.64
C PRO A 192 25.67 12.37 7.10
N LEU A 193 25.18 11.14 7.28
CA LEU A 193 25.08 10.53 8.60
C LEU A 193 26.46 10.42 9.23
N PRO A 194 26.56 10.56 10.57
CA PRO A 194 27.83 10.39 11.27
C PRO A 194 28.41 9.00 11.03
N ASP A 195 29.71 8.92 10.87
CA ASP A 195 30.41 7.65 10.82
C ASP A 195 30.26 6.89 12.15
N ASN A 196 30.21 5.57 12.06
CA ASN A 196 30.15 4.68 13.21
C ASN A 196 28.88 4.80 14.09
N THR A 197 27.83 5.44 13.61
CA THR A 197 26.51 5.45 14.28
C THR A 197 25.42 5.10 13.27
N TYR A 198 24.64 4.10 13.57
CA TYR A 198 23.58 3.60 12.67
C TYR A 198 22.21 3.80 13.28
N THR A 199 21.27 4.27 12.48
CA THR A 199 19.88 4.45 12.91
C THR A 199 18.97 3.56 12.09
N ILE A 200 18.39 2.56 12.72
CA ILE A 200 17.39 1.68 12.14
C ILE A 200 16.00 2.26 12.45
N GLY A 201 15.15 2.38 11.45
CA GLY A 201 13.79 2.86 11.62
C GLY A 201 12.76 1.76 11.44
N PHE A 202 11.66 1.86 12.18
CA PHE A 202 10.38 1.27 11.85
C PHE A 202 9.38 2.41 11.65
N LEU A 203 8.51 2.31 10.62
CA LEU A 203 7.40 3.24 10.46
C LEU A 203 6.13 2.49 10.07
N GLY A 204 5.06 2.71 10.84
CA GLY A 204 3.76 2.10 10.56
C GLY A 204 2.86 2.06 11.79
N ARG A 205 1.66 1.52 11.59
CA ARG A 205 0.74 1.27 12.71
C ARG A 205 1.33 0.19 13.63
N LEU A 206 1.41 0.48 14.92
CA LEU A 206 1.86 -0.47 15.93
C LEU A 206 0.76 -1.54 16.17
N HIS A 207 1.00 -2.71 15.65
CA HIS A 207 0.09 -3.86 15.70
C HIS A 207 0.90 -5.17 15.62
N PRO A 208 0.52 -6.27 16.30
CA PRO A 208 1.29 -7.54 16.31
C PRO A 208 1.71 -8.05 14.93
N ARG A 209 0.88 -7.86 13.89
CA ARG A 209 1.23 -8.24 12.50
C ARG A 209 2.43 -7.49 11.91
N LYS A 210 2.85 -6.39 12.54
CA LYS A 210 4.04 -5.63 12.10
C LYS A 210 5.32 -6.17 12.72
N GLN A 211 5.22 -7.03 13.73
CA GLN A 211 6.32 -7.77 14.36
C GLN A 211 7.51 -6.87 14.75
N VAL A 212 7.23 -5.69 15.29
CA VAL A 212 8.26 -4.70 15.67
C VAL A 212 9.21 -5.26 16.73
N GLU A 213 8.72 -6.15 17.58
CA GLU A 213 9.51 -6.89 18.59
C GLU A 213 10.69 -7.65 18.00
N LEU A 214 10.57 -8.14 16.74
CA LEU A 214 11.67 -8.84 16.09
C LEU A 214 12.89 -7.92 15.82
N ILE A 215 12.65 -6.62 15.62
CA ILE A 215 13.73 -5.64 15.47
C ILE A 215 14.50 -5.51 16.79
N LEU A 216 13.77 -5.44 17.91
CA LEU A 216 14.36 -5.33 19.24
C LEU A 216 15.14 -6.60 19.61
N GLN A 217 14.56 -7.76 19.33
CA GLN A 217 15.18 -9.07 19.56
C GLN A 217 16.42 -9.23 18.67
N GLY A 218 16.34 -8.92 17.37
CA GLY A 218 17.49 -8.97 16.48
C GLY A 218 18.63 -8.04 16.91
N LEU A 219 18.29 -6.80 17.34
CA LEU A 219 19.28 -5.88 17.89
C LEU A 219 19.95 -6.48 19.15
N SER A 220 19.21 -7.12 20.05
CA SER A 220 19.77 -7.69 21.28
C SER A 220 20.75 -8.83 21.05
N LEU A 221 20.71 -9.48 19.87
CA LEU A 221 21.67 -10.49 19.48
C LEU A 221 23.00 -9.90 18.96
N HIS A 222 23.01 -8.61 18.59
CA HIS A 222 24.22 -7.96 18.06
C HIS A 222 25.19 -7.62 19.20
N PRO A 223 26.50 -7.91 19.04
CA PRO A 223 27.49 -7.75 20.12
C PRO A 223 27.75 -6.29 20.52
N ASP A 224 27.59 -5.34 19.61
CA ASP A 224 27.80 -3.91 19.86
C ASP A 224 26.53 -3.09 19.59
N THR A 225 25.60 -3.10 20.52
CA THR A 225 24.34 -2.35 20.41
C THR A 225 24.54 -0.84 20.59
N LYS A 226 25.65 -0.39 21.21
CA LYS A 226 25.86 1.04 21.55
C LYS A 226 25.98 1.96 20.35
N ARG A 227 26.38 1.41 19.20
CA ARG A 227 26.52 2.14 17.94
C ARG A 227 25.22 2.19 17.13
N ILE A 228 24.16 1.52 17.60
CA ILE A 228 22.92 1.34 16.87
C ILE A 228 21.78 1.97 17.65
N LYS A 229 21.03 2.83 16.99
CA LYS A 229 19.76 3.37 17.49
C LYS A 229 18.60 2.78 16.72
N VAL A 230 17.48 2.54 17.40
CA VAL A 230 16.21 2.15 16.79
C VAL A 230 15.20 3.25 17.02
N VAL A 231 14.58 3.72 15.95
CA VAL A 231 13.51 4.74 16.01
C VAL A 231 12.21 4.10 15.55
N ILE A 232 11.23 4.02 16.45
CA ILE A 232 9.91 3.46 16.19
C ILE A 232 8.93 4.61 15.99
N ILE A 233 8.43 4.74 14.74
CA ILE A 233 7.56 5.82 14.30
C ILE A 233 6.17 5.24 14.03
N GLY A 234 5.17 5.73 14.75
CA GLY A 234 3.79 5.32 14.57
C GLY A 234 3.00 5.25 15.87
N ASP A 235 1.73 4.97 15.72
CA ASP A 235 0.80 4.74 16.82
C ASP A 235 -0.09 3.53 16.51
N GLY A 236 -0.87 3.03 17.50
CA GLY A 236 -1.70 1.88 17.26
C GLY A 236 -2.27 1.25 18.53
N ASP A 237 -2.28 -0.07 18.57
CA ASP A 237 -2.83 -0.86 19.67
C ASP A 237 -2.10 -0.58 20.99
N ALA A 238 -2.84 -0.15 22.02
CA ALA A 238 -2.27 0.24 23.32
C ALA A 238 -1.58 -0.92 24.04
N ALA A 239 -2.16 -2.13 23.98
CA ALA A 239 -1.57 -3.32 24.60
C ALA A 239 -0.28 -3.73 23.89
N TYR A 240 -0.23 -3.58 22.56
CA TYR A 240 0.99 -3.87 21.81
C TYR A 240 2.08 -2.82 22.05
N LYS A 241 1.73 -1.53 22.20
CA LYS A 241 2.69 -0.50 22.61
C LYS A 241 3.30 -0.81 23.98
N GLU A 242 2.46 -1.15 24.96
CA GLU A 242 2.93 -1.55 26.29
C GLU A 242 3.84 -2.79 26.24
N PHE A 243 3.48 -3.77 25.43
CA PHE A 243 4.31 -4.95 25.16
C PHE A 243 5.69 -4.56 24.63
N LEU A 244 5.77 -3.65 23.62
CA LEU A 244 7.04 -3.20 23.05
C LEU A 244 7.92 -2.46 24.07
N HIS A 245 7.35 -1.61 24.95
CA HIS A 245 8.10 -0.98 26.02
C HIS A 245 8.68 -2.01 27.00
N LYS A 246 7.89 -3.01 27.41
CA LYS A 246 8.37 -4.10 28.26
C LYS A 246 9.48 -4.92 27.59
N GLU A 247 9.40 -5.12 26.27
CA GLU A 247 10.47 -5.80 25.51
C GLU A 247 11.77 -4.98 25.49
N VAL A 248 11.69 -3.66 25.32
CA VAL A 248 12.86 -2.77 25.42
C VAL A 248 13.55 -2.91 26.77
N ASP A 249 12.77 -2.89 27.87
CA ASP A 249 13.30 -3.02 29.23
C ASP A 249 13.90 -4.43 29.46
N ARG A 250 13.18 -5.47 29.05
CA ARG A 250 13.60 -6.88 29.19
C ARG A 250 14.91 -7.16 28.46
N LEU A 251 15.12 -6.55 27.29
CA LEU A 251 16.31 -6.72 26.47
C LEU A 251 17.44 -5.74 26.84
N GLY A 252 17.23 -4.83 27.78
CA GLY A 252 18.23 -3.85 28.21
C GLY A 252 18.54 -2.76 27.17
N LEU A 253 17.58 -2.43 26.31
CA LEU A 253 17.73 -1.53 25.16
C LEU A 253 17.22 -0.09 25.39
N ALA A 254 16.92 0.30 26.63
CA ALA A 254 16.33 1.60 26.96
C ALA A 254 17.11 2.82 26.45
N GLY A 255 18.45 2.71 26.32
CA GLY A 255 19.29 3.78 25.76
C GLY A 255 19.40 3.82 24.23
N GLN A 256 18.91 2.79 23.54
CA GLN A 256 19.02 2.62 22.08
C GLN A 256 17.70 2.81 21.33
N VAL A 257 16.55 2.72 22.01
CA VAL A 257 15.23 2.73 21.38
C VAL A 257 14.48 4.02 21.70
N GLU A 258 13.97 4.67 20.65
CA GLU A 258 13.17 5.90 20.77
C GLU A 258 11.81 5.70 20.08
N PHE A 259 10.71 6.03 20.76
CA PHE A 259 9.36 6.06 20.23
C PHE A 259 8.95 7.48 19.86
N LYS A 260 8.67 7.75 18.57
CA LYS A 260 8.35 9.09 18.04
C LYS A 260 6.85 9.40 17.95
N GLY A 261 5.98 8.39 18.14
CA GLY A 261 4.55 8.58 17.87
C GLY A 261 4.23 8.71 16.37
N PHE A 262 3.03 9.17 16.05
CA PHE A 262 2.56 9.30 14.68
C PHE A 262 3.16 10.54 14.00
N ILE A 263 3.77 10.33 12.83
CA ILE A 263 4.38 11.36 12.00
C ILE A 263 3.93 11.17 10.54
N ASN A 264 3.65 12.26 9.83
CA ASN A 264 3.23 12.24 8.42
C ASN A 264 3.82 13.41 7.62
N GLY A 265 3.40 13.54 6.35
CA GLY A 265 3.80 14.63 5.48
C GLY A 265 5.30 14.73 5.26
N ARG A 266 5.82 15.94 5.11
CA ARG A 266 7.24 16.21 4.86
C ARG A 266 8.15 15.70 5.98
N GLU A 267 7.75 15.86 7.23
CA GLU A 267 8.52 15.41 8.39
C GLU A 267 8.80 13.90 8.36
N LYS A 268 7.83 13.09 7.89
CA LYS A 268 8.02 11.66 7.68
C LYS A 268 9.20 11.37 6.74
N PHE A 269 9.27 12.04 5.59
CA PHE A 269 10.34 11.85 4.62
C PHE A 269 11.69 12.37 5.13
N GLU A 270 11.69 13.47 5.88
CA GLU A 270 12.90 14.00 6.52
C GLU A 270 13.47 13.02 7.56
N LEU A 271 12.61 12.37 8.35
CA LEU A 271 13.03 11.32 9.27
C LEU A 271 13.54 10.08 8.53
N LEU A 272 12.79 9.60 7.55
CA LEU A 272 13.20 8.44 6.74
C LEU A 272 14.57 8.67 6.10
N SER A 273 14.84 9.88 5.57
CA SER A 273 16.12 10.20 4.92
C SER A 273 17.34 10.14 5.84
N ARG A 274 17.13 10.19 7.14
CA ARG A 274 18.16 10.12 8.19
C ARG A 274 18.38 8.72 8.75
N LEU A 275 17.65 7.72 8.26
CA LEU A 275 17.86 6.34 8.66
C LEU A 275 19.00 5.70 7.86
N SER A 276 19.75 4.83 8.51
CA SER A 276 20.67 3.91 7.84
C SER A 276 19.93 2.84 7.05
N ALA A 277 18.79 2.37 7.61
CA ALA A 277 17.83 1.51 6.92
C ALA A 277 16.45 1.58 7.60
N LEU A 278 15.39 1.35 6.81
CA LEU A 278 14.05 1.10 7.34
C LEU A 278 13.83 -0.42 7.45
N PHE A 279 13.24 -0.88 8.57
CA PHE A 279 12.90 -2.28 8.78
C PHE A 279 11.39 -2.49 8.75
N VAL A 280 10.95 -3.45 7.95
CA VAL A 280 9.54 -3.82 7.75
C VAL A 280 9.39 -5.34 7.93
N PRO A 281 9.47 -5.85 9.18
CA PRO A 281 9.41 -7.28 9.47
C PRO A 281 7.98 -7.84 9.50
N SER A 282 7.04 -7.21 8.82
CA SER A 282 5.61 -7.56 8.82
C SER A 282 5.37 -9.03 8.44
N ASP A 283 4.43 -9.70 9.11
CA ASP A 283 4.04 -11.07 8.77
C ASP A 283 3.38 -11.15 7.38
N MET A 284 2.65 -10.11 7.01
CA MET A 284 2.02 -9.99 5.69
C MET A 284 1.73 -8.52 5.34
N GLU A 285 2.08 -8.15 4.12
CA GLU A 285 1.72 -6.88 3.49
C GLU A 285 1.13 -7.14 2.10
N ASN A 286 0.09 -6.40 1.74
CA ASN A 286 -0.39 -6.45 0.37
C ASN A 286 0.56 -5.71 -0.60
N PHE A 287 1.08 -4.55 -0.18
CA PHE A 287 2.08 -3.78 -0.92
C PHE A 287 3.16 -3.20 -0.01
N GLY A 288 2.79 -2.63 1.14
CA GLY A 288 3.73 -2.01 2.06
C GLY A 288 4.20 -0.64 1.60
N MET A 289 3.27 0.34 1.54
CA MET A 289 3.51 1.71 1.04
C MET A 289 4.74 2.39 1.63
N ILE A 290 5.10 2.08 2.87
CA ILE A 290 6.26 2.67 3.53
C ILE A 290 7.61 2.26 2.88
N ILE A 291 7.66 1.11 2.22
CA ILE A 291 8.87 0.62 1.56
C ILE A 291 9.29 1.55 0.41
N PRO A 292 8.43 1.81 -0.59
CA PRO A 292 8.79 2.75 -1.65
C PRO A 292 8.94 4.19 -1.14
N GLU A 293 8.23 4.60 -0.07
CA GLU A 293 8.41 5.92 0.55
C GLU A 293 9.83 6.10 1.14
N ALA A 294 10.37 5.08 1.80
CA ALA A 294 11.74 5.11 2.31
C ALA A 294 12.78 5.09 1.17
N LEU A 295 12.55 4.25 0.16
CA LEU A 295 13.43 4.20 -1.00
C LEU A 295 13.51 5.55 -1.72
N LEU A 296 12.41 6.30 -1.86
CA LEU A 296 12.39 7.63 -2.50
C LEU A 296 13.35 8.63 -1.85
N VAL A 297 13.62 8.52 -0.56
CA VAL A 297 14.58 9.37 0.16
C VAL A 297 15.96 8.71 0.33
N ASN A 298 16.30 7.82 -0.58
CA ASN A 298 17.58 7.11 -0.62
C ASN A 298 17.89 6.30 0.65
N THR A 299 16.86 5.76 1.30
CA THR A 299 17.00 4.91 2.48
C THR A 299 16.75 3.46 2.08
N PRO A 300 17.75 2.56 2.21
CA PRO A 300 17.57 1.15 1.93
C PRO A 300 16.59 0.50 2.92
N VAL A 301 15.96 -0.58 2.49
CA VAL A 301 14.91 -1.23 3.28
C VAL A 301 15.23 -2.70 3.52
N MET A 302 15.10 -3.14 4.77
CA MET A 302 14.94 -4.55 5.10
C MET A 302 13.43 -4.86 5.16
N ALA A 303 12.97 -5.82 4.36
CA ALA A 303 11.58 -6.26 4.38
C ALA A 303 11.50 -7.79 4.50
N SER A 304 10.47 -8.27 5.19
CA SER A 304 10.22 -9.70 5.35
C SER A 304 9.73 -10.36 4.06
N LEU A 305 9.85 -11.69 3.98
CA LEU A 305 9.24 -12.52 2.93
C LEU A 305 7.70 -12.41 2.92
N GLY A 306 7.09 -11.92 3.99
CA GLY A 306 5.67 -11.59 4.07
C GLY A 306 5.28 -10.31 3.28
N THR A 307 6.24 -9.67 2.62
CA THR A 307 6.03 -8.51 1.76
C THR A 307 6.33 -8.83 0.30
N PRO A 308 5.68 -8.21 -0.69
CA PRO A 308 5.91 -8.49 -2.10
C PRO A 308 7.12 -7.71 -2.67
N TRP A 309 8.24 -7.65 -1.94
CA TRP A 309 9.37 -6.79 -2.27
C TRP A 309 10.67 -7.56 -2.58
N GLU A 310 10.58 -8.72 -3.25
CA GLU A 310 11.74 -9.44 -3.79
C GLU A 310 12.67 -8.53 -4.60
N ALA A 311 12.12 -7.47 -5.19
CA ALA A 311 12.86 -6.44 -5.90
C ALA A 311 13.95 -5.75 -5.09
N LEU A 312 13.89 -5.76 -3.75
CA LEU A 312 14.94 -5.25 -2.88
C LEU A 312 16.28 -5.98 -3.12
N ASN A 313 16.21 -7.31 -3.24
CA ASN A 313 17.39 -8.13 -3.51
C ASN A 313 17.85 -8.00 -4.97
N THR A 314 16.92 -8.12 -5.94
CA THR A 314 17.26 -8.10 -7.37
C THR A 314 17.84 -6.77 -7.83
N ASN A 315 17.34 -5.65 -7.26
CA ASN A 315 17.87 -4.31 -7.56
C ASN A 315 18.97 -3.85 -6.59
N ARG A 316 19.39 -4.71 -5.64
CA ARG A 316 20.41 -4.39 -4.63
C ARG A 316 20.13 -3.06 -3.92
N CYS A 317 18.85 -2.85 -3.53
CA CYS A 317 18.39 -1.64 -2.87
C CYS A 317 17.91 -1.87 -1.43
N GLY A 318 18.15 -3.06 -0.89
CA GLY A 318 17.77 -3.47 0.45
C GLY A 318 17.94 -4.97 0.66
N TRP A 319 17.22 -5.50 1.61
CA TRP A 319 17.22 -6.91 2.00
C TRP A 319 15.78 -7.43 2.04
N TRP A 320 15.53 -8.53 1.38
CA TRP A 320 14.27 -9.26 1.45
C TRP A 320 14.58 -10.65 2.00
N THR A 321 14.18 -10.90 3.26
CA THR A 321 14.61 -12.06 4.05
C THR A 321 13.54 -12.50 5.03
N GLU A 322 13.77 -13.58 5.76
CA GLU A 322 12.86 -14.06 6.79
C GLU A 322 12.71 -13.05 7.95
N ALA A 323 11.50 -12.98 8.52
CA ALA A 323 11.22 -12.20 9.71
C ALA A 323 11.59 -13.03 10.96
N SER A 324 12.87 -13.09 11.29
CA SER A 324 13.37 -13.70 12.52
C SER A 324 14.41 -12.81 13.19
N PRO A 325 14.59 -12.92 14.52
CA PRO A 325 15.64 -12.16 15.21
C PRO A 325 17.03 -12.40 14.62
N GLU A 326 17.33 -13.62 14.22
CA GLU A 326 18.62 -14.03 13.66
C GLU A 326 18.85 -13.38 12.29
N SER A 327 17.86 -13.43 11.38
CA SER A 327 17.95 -12.79 10.07
C SER A 327 18.06 -11.27 10.20
N ILE A 328 17.34 -10.66 11.13
CA ILE A 328 17.42 -9.23 11.42
C ILE A 328 18.81 -8.87 11.96
N SER A 329 19.36 -9.65 12.88
CA SER A 329 20.75 -9.46 13.40
C SER A 329 21.77 -9.53 12.27
N GLN A 330 21.65 -10.50 11.36
CA GLN A 330 22.53 -10.61 10.20
C GLN A 330 22.46 -9.38 9.26
N VAL A 331 21.28 -8.82 9.07
CA VAL A 331 21.13 -7.57 8.29
C VAL A 331 21.74 -6.39 9.04
N ILE A 332 21.61 -6.34 10.36
CA ILE A 332 22.28 -5.33 11.19
C ILE A 332 23.80 -5.43 11.04
N ASP A 333 24.38 -6.63 11.09
CA ASP A 333 25.81 -6.87 10.87
C ASP A 333 26.28 -6.33 9.52
N GLN A 334 25.49 -6.57 8.46
CA GLN A 334 25.79 -6.04 7.13
C GLN A 334 25.76 -4.50 7.10
N ILE A 335 24.72 -3.88 7.72
CA ILE A 335 24.59 -2.42 7.80
C ILE A 335 25.80 -1.80 8.52
N VAL A 336 26.19 -2.37 9.66
CA VAL A 336 27.33 -1.89 10.46
C VAL A 336 28.67 -2.06 9.72
N GLY A 337 28.77 -3.03 8.82
CA GLY A 337 29.92 -3.25 7.95
C GLY A 337 29.98 -2.33 6.73
N MET A 338 28.92 -1.57 6.44
CA MET A 338 28.86 -0.65 5.28
C MET A 338 29.15 0.79 5.69
N SER A 339 29.75 1.56 4.78
CA SER A 339 29.87 3.00 4.95
C SER A 339 28.52 3.71 4.75
N PRO A 340 28.30 4.90 5.34
CA PRO A 340 27.12 5.72 5.05
C PRO A 340 26.92 5.99 3.56
N ALA A 341 28.00 6.14 2.80
CA ALA A 341 27.95 6.34 1.35
C ALA A 341 27.46 5.11 0.59
N ASP A 342 27.87 3.90 1.03
CA ASP A 342 27.39 2.64 0.42
C ASP A 342 25.90 2.41 0.69
N LEU A 343 25.44 2.69 1.92
CA LEU A 343 24.01 2.63 2.27
C LEU A 343 23.20 3.62 1.43
N LYS A 344 23.68 4.84 1.26
CA LYS A 344 23.03 5.84 0.39
C LYS A 344 23.02 5.42 -1.07
N SER A 345 24.12 4.84 -1.57
CA SER A 345 24.19 4.30 -2.93
C SER A 345 23.17 3.16 -3.13
N MET A 346 22.98 2.28 -2.13
CA MET A 346 21.96 1.25 -2.13
C MET A 346 20.56 1.88 -2.19
N GLY A 347 20.28 2.89 -1.36
CA GLY A 347 18.99 3.61 -1.35
C GLY A 347 18.73 4.33 -2.68
N LYS A 348 19.74 4.95 -3.31
CA LYS A 348 19.60 5.61 -4.64
C LYS A 348 19.12 4.64 -5.72
N ARG A 349 19.63 3.41 -5.75
CA ARG A 349 19.10 2.38 -6.66
C ARG A 349 17.61 2.10 -6.41
N GLY A 350 17.23 2.08 -5.14
CA GLY A 350 15.83 1.92 -4.75
C GLY A 350 14.95 3.11 -5.16
N ALA A 351 15.43 4.34 -4.97
CA ALA A 351 14.71 5.54 -5.40
C ALA A 351 14.45 5.55 -6.91
N GLN A 352 15.47 5.19 -7.70
CA GLN A 352 15.31 5.08 -9.16
C GLN A 352 14.30 3.99 -9.52
N TYR A 353 14.41 2.79 -8.92
CA TYR A 353 13.48 1.70 -9.14
C TYR A 353 12.03 2.10 -8.83
N VAL A 354 11.79 2.82 -7.72
CA VAL A 354 10.45 3.29 -7.35
C VAL A 354 9.93 4.32 -8.37
N ARG A 355 10.75 5.28 -8.78
CA ARG A 355 10.36 6.29 -9.77
C ARG A 355 9.98 5.66 -11.12
N ASP A 356 10.73 4.67 -11.57
CA ASP A 356 10.53 4.01 -12.86
C ASP A 356 9.33 3.06 -12.88
N ASN A 357 8.96 2.50 -11.71
CA ASN A 357 7.95 1.44 -11.66
C ASN A 357 6.67 1.79 -10.91
N PHE A 358 6.72 2.72 -9.95
CA PHE A 358 5.60 2.99 -9.04
C PHE A 358 5.20 4.45 -8.93
N ALA A 359 5.93 5.39 -9.56
CA ALA A 359 5.49 6.78 -9.59
C ALA A 359 4.04 6.87 -10.13
N ALA A 360 3.21 7.71 -9.50
CA ALA A 360 1.79 7.78 -9.83
C ALA A 360 1.48 7.97 -11.34
N PRO A 361 2.23 8.78 -12.12
CA PRO A 361 2.05 8.86 -13.56
C PRO A 361 2.35 7.55 -14.31
N VAL A 362 3.34 6.77 -13.85
CA VAL A 362 3.69 5.47 -14.45
C VAL A 362 2.56 4.46 -14.23
N ILE A 363 2.05 4.38 -13.01
CA ILE A 363 0.94 3.49 -12.66
C ILE A 363 -0.35 3.91 -13.39
N ALA A 364 -0.64 5.21 -13.46
CA ALA A 364 -1.78 5.73 -14.20
C ALA A 364 -1.71 5.37 -15.69
N SER A 365 -0.53 5.48 -16.31
CA SER A 365 -0.32 5.10 -17.71
C SER A 365 -0.56 3.61 -17.95
N ARG A 366 -0.06 2.73 -17.06
CA ARG A 366 -0.31 1.27 -17.13
C ARG A 366 -1.80 0.94 -16.99
N LEU A 367 -2.51 1.62 -16.10
CA LEU A 367 -3.97 1.41 -15.96
C LEU A 367 -4.73 1.90 -17.19
N MET A 368 -4.33 3.02 -17.79
CA MET A 368 -4.93 3.49 -19.04
C MET A 368 -4.69 2.51 -20.19
N GLU A 369 -3.51 1.90 -20.27
CA GLU A 369 -3.19 0.85 -21.22
C GLU A 369 -4.07 -0.40 -20.99
N LEU A 370 -4.25 -0.82 -19.72
CA LEU A 370 -5.14 -1.91 -19.34
C LEU A 370 -6.58 -1.64 -19.78
N TYR A 371 -7.11 -0.45 -19.54
CA TYR A 371 -8.48 -0.10 -19.92
C TYR A 371 -8.68 -0.09 -21.43
N ARG A 372 -7.73 0.47 -22.20
CA ARG A 372 -7.78 0.45 -23.67
C ARG A 372 -7.76 -0.97 -24.22
N TRP A 373 -6.94 -1.85 -23.64
CA TRP A 373 -6.95 -3.26 -24.04
C TRP A 373 -8.30 -3.92 -23.78
N ILE A 374 -8.91 -3.71 -22.60
CA ILE A 374 -10.23 -4.28 -22.27
C ILE A 374 -11.33 -3.75 -23.18
N LEU A 375 -11.22 -2.50 -23.66
CA LEU A 375 -12.14 -1.91 -24.65
C LEU A 375 -11.86 -2.37 -26.08
N GLY A 376 -10.80 -3.14 -26.33
CA GLY A 376 -10.39 -3.59 -27.66
C GLY A 376 -9.66 -2.54 -28.49
N GLU A 377 -9.17 -1.47 -27.86
CA GLU A 377 -8.50 -0.33 -28.51
C GLU A 377 -6.97 -0.46 -28.52
N ALA A 378 -6.40 -1.43 -27.81
CA ALA A 378 -4.96 -1.67 -27.70
C ALA A 378 -4.64 -3.17 -27.58
N PRO A 379 -3.41 -3.61 -27.91
CA PRO A 379 -2.97 -4.97 -27.68
C PRO A 379 -2.91 -5.31 -26.19
N LYS A 380 -2.84 -6.62 -25.88
CA LYS A 380 -2.70 -7.10 -24.50
C LYS A 380 -1.37 -6.64 -23.89
N PRO A 381 -1.39 -5.91 -22.75
CA PRO A 381 -0.16 -5.51 -22.04
C PRO A 381 0.60 -6.73 -21.48
N GLU A 382 1.93 -6.59 -21.33
CA GLU A 382 2.79 -7.65 -20.78
C GLU A 382 2.48 -7.98 -19.31
N PHE A 383 2.02 -6.99 -18.54
CA PHE A 383 1.65 -7.16 -17.13
C PHE A 383 0.27 -7.84 -16.94
N VAL A 384 -0.37 -8.33 -18.01
CA VAL A 384 -1.64 -9.07 -17.96
C VAL A 384 -1.39 -10.55 -18.20
N GLU A 385 -1.70 -11.37 -17.19
CA GLU A 385 -1.69 -12.83 -17.26
C GLU A 385 -3.12 -13.36 -17.53
N VAL A 386 -3.25 -14.28 -18.49
CA VAL A 386 -4.53 -14.85 -18.94
C VAL A 386 -4.65 -16.31 -18.48
#